data_ced1353e3f5f76b7cb8bb1a5915d82fc
#
_entry.id   ced1353e3f5f76b7cb8bb1a5915d82fc
#
_cell.length_a   1.000
_cell.length_b   1.000
_cell.length_c   1.000
_cell.angle_alpha   90.00
_cell.angle_beta   90.00
_cell.angle_gamma   90.00
#
_symmetry.space_group_name_H-M   'P 1'
#
loop_
_entity.id
_entity.type
_entity.pdbx_description
1 polymer ?
#
loop_
_entity_poly.entity_id
_entity_poly.type
_entity_poly.pdbx_seq_one_letter_code
_entity_poly.pdbx_strand_id
1 'polypeptide(L)'
;MTAGRDRALLAAALGFAGATGYNSVVIIREQLPGEPLGIRIPLSVSTGILVGWGSAVAAPWPMPVAALLAAGRRAGRHGVLGPALVCAGVGAAGIAGILIEPNTYNAKSWTPATRRAVVAHIASCITLAGAGIRRMGHAHKIDAG
;
A
#
# COMPACT_ATOMS: atom_id res chain seq x y z
N MET A 1 18.72 -17.20 19.02
CA MET A 1 17.92 -17.09 17.77
C MET A 1 18.31 -15.81 17.07
N THR A 2 18.86 -15.90 15.86
CA THR A 2 19.32 -14.74 15.09
C THR A 2 18.12 -13.87 14.67
N ALA A 3 18.17 -12.58 14.97
CA ALA A 3 17.19 -11.58 14.52
C ALA A 3 17.21 -11.53 12.98
N GLY A 4 16.35 -12.31 12.34
CA GLY A 4 16.20 -12.36 10.88
C GLY A 4 15.16 -11.36 10.40
N ARG A 5 15.31 -10.88 9.15
CA ARG A 5 14.26 -10.15 8.46
C ARG A 5 13.08 -11.08 8.20
N ASP A 6 11.86 -10.57 8.38
CA ASP A 6 10.67 -11.31 7.95
C ASP A 6 10.56 -11.26 6.42
N ARG A 7 10.93 -12.37 5.79
CA ARG A 7 10.96 -12.49 4.32
C ARG A 7 9.57 -12.31 3.70
N ALA A 8 8.53 -12.78 4.36
CA ALA A 8 7.17 -12.68 3.84
C ALA A 8 6.66 -11.23 3.91
N LEU A 9 6.93 -10.53 5.02
CA LEU A 9 6.59 -9.12 5.16
C LEU A 9 7.35 -8.27 4.15
N LEU A 10 8.64 -8.54 3.95
CA LEU A 10 9.46 -7.85 2.97
C LEU A 10 8.97 -8.11 1.53
N ALA A 11 8.65 -9.37 1.20
CA ALA A 11 8.09 -9.70 -0.12
C ALA A 11 6.76 -9.00 -0.37
N ALA A 12 5.87 -8.93 0.63
CA ALA A 12 4.61 -8.19 0.53
C ALA A 12 4.84 -6.69 0.32
N ALA A 13 5.79 -6.08 1.04
CA ALA A 13 6.13 -4.66 0.87
C ALA A 13 6.76 -4.37 -0.50
N LEU A 14 7.61 -5.26 -1.03
CA LEU A 14 8.15 -5.16 -2.38
C LEU A 14 7.05 -5.31 -3.45
N GLY A 15 6.13 -6.24 -3.26
CA GLY A 15 4.96 -6.40 -4.14
C GLY A 15 4.08 -5.14 -4.16
N PHE A 16 3.82 -4.56 -2.99
CA PHE A 16 3.07 -3.31 -2.89
C PHE A 16 3.79 -2.14 -3.58
N ALA A 17 5.10 -1.99 -3.39
CA ALA A 17 5.88 -0.96 -4.06
C ALA A 17 5.92 -1.16 -5.59
N GLY A 18 6.06 -2.40 -6.05
CA GLY A 18 6.00 -2.73 -7.49
C GLY A 18 4.63 -2.43 -8.09
N ALA A 19 3.54 -2.79 -7.42
CA ALA A 19 2.19 -2.44 -7.83
C ALA A 19 1.99 -0.92 -7.88
N THR A 20 2.46 -0.17 -6.86
CA THR A 20 2.40 1.29 -6.85
C THR A 20 3.18 1.89 -8.02
N GLY A 21 4.37 1.36 -8.33
CA GLY A 21 5.17 1.80 -9.49
C GLY A 21 4.44 1.59 -10.82
N TYR A 22 3.90 0.40 -11.04
CA TYR A 22 3.09 0.10 -12.24
C TYR A 22 1.87 1.05 -12.33
N ASN A 23 1.15 1.18 -11.24
CA ASN A 23 -0.05 2.01 -11.18
C ASN A 23 0.27 3.49 -11.41
N SER A 24 1.41 3.99 -10.89
CA SER A 24 1.88 5.36 -11.15
C SER A 24 2.06 5.63 -12.65
N VAL A 25 2.61 4.66 -13.39
CA VAL A 25 2.73 4.78 -14.85
C VAL A 25 1.36 4.87 -15.51
N VAL A 26 0.40 4.03 -15.09
CA VAL A 26 -0.96 4.03 -15.68
C VAL A 26 -1.65 5.36 -15.42
N ILE A 27 -1.67 5.85 -14.17
CA ILE A 27 -2.40 7.08 -13.83
C ILE A 27 -1.77 8.34 -14.44
N ILE A 28 -0.44 8.37 -14.61
CA ILE A 28 0.22 9.48 -15.30
C ILE A 28 -0.13 9.46 -16.79
N ARG A 29 -0.14 8.28 -17.43
CA ARG A 29 -0.50 8.15 -18.85
C ARG A 29 -1.97 8.48 -19.12
N GLU A 30 -2.85 8.05 -18.26
CA GLU A 30 -4.30 8.25 -18.40
C GLU A 30 -4.82 9.52 -17.72
N GLN A 31 -3.91 10.32 -17.12
CA GLN A 31 -4.22 11.58 -16.44
C GLN A 31 -5.36 11.42 -15.42
N LEU A 32 -5.27 10.38 -14.58
CA LEU A 32 -6.26 10.07 -13.55
C LEU A 32 -5.91 10.77 -12.22
N PRO A 33 -6.50 11.93 -11.91
CA PRO A 33 -6.24 12.62 -10.65
C PRO A 33 -6.83 11.84 -9.47
N GLY A 34 -6.26 12.03 -8.29
CA GLY A 34 -6.88 11.63 -7.04
C GLY A 34 -7.88 12.70 -6.59
N GLU A 35 -9.10 12.28 -6.27
CA GLU A 35 -10.17 13.16 -5.78
C GLU A 35 -10.86 12.50 -4.56
N PRO A 36 -10.10 12.15 -3.49
CA PRO A 36 -10.69 11.47 -2.33
C PRO A 36 -11.84 12.31 -1.76
N LEU A 37 -12.96 11.65 -1.51
CA LEU A 37 -14.22 12.29 -1.08
C LEU A 37 -14.74 13.38 -2.06
N GLY A 38 -14.31 13.34 -3.32
CA GLY A 38 -14.65 14.36 -4.33
C GLY A 38 -13.89 15.68 -4.18
N ILE A 39 -12.88 15.74 -3.31
CA ILE A 39 -12.05 16.93 -3.12
C ILE A 39 -10.97 16.98 -4.19
N ARG A 40 -11.02 17.98 -5.06
CA ARG A 40 -10.02 18.23 -6.08
C ARG A 40 -8.99 19.24 -5.58
N ILE A 41 -7.72 18.83 -5.54
CA ILE A 41 -6.60 19.74 -5.30
C ILE A 41 -5.97 20.10 -6.66
N PRO A 42 -5.59 21.38 -6.89
CA PRO A 42 -5.00 21.83 -8.14
C PRO A 42 -3.52 21.41 -8.24
N LEU A 43 -3.27 20.10 -8.16
CA LEU A 43 -1.95 19.51 -8.35
C LEU A 43 -1.92 18.70 -9.64
N SER A 44 -0.76 18.64 -10.30
CA SER A 44 -0.56 17.67 -11.36
C SER A 44 -0.67 16.24 -10.80
N VAL A 45 -1.10 15.29 -11.63
CA VAL A 45 -1.22 13.87 -11.23
C VAL A 45 0.09 13.35 -10.65
N SER A 46 1.23 13.65 -11.30
CA SER A 46 2.55 13.24 -10.83
C SER A 46 2.92 13.85 -9.47
N THR A 47 2.64 15.13 -9.27
CA THR A 47 2.89 15.79 -7.98
C THR A 47 2.02 15.20 -6.88
N GLY A 48 0.73 14.99 -7.15
CA GLY A 48 -0.21 14.39 -6.18
C GLY A 48 0.29 13.05 -5.65
N ILE A 49 0.75 12.15 -6.53
CA ILE A 49 1.28 10.84 -6.15
C ILE A 49 2.53 10.97 -5.27
N LEU A 50 3.41 11.92 -5.58
CA LEU A 50 4.67 12.10 -4.84
C LEU A 50 4.42 12.66 -3.45
N VAL A 51 3.54 13.67 -3.31
CA VAL A 51 3.33 14.38 -2.04
C VAL A 51 2.34 13.72 -1.09
N GLY A 52 1.69 12.64 -1.49
CA GLY A 52 0.82 11.89 -0.59
C GLY A 52 -0.67 11.93 -0.90
N TRP A 53 -1.10 12.55 -2.02
CA TRP A 53 -2.52 12.64 -2.38
C TRP A 53 -3.04 11.37 -3.04
N GLY A 54 -2.16 10.58 -3.69
CA GLY A 54 -2.54 9.33 -4.36
C GLY A 54 -3.44 9.54 -5.59
N SER A 55 -4.12 8.49 -5.97
CA SER A 55 -5.20 8.48 -6.98
C SER A 55 -6.09 7.26 -6.77
N ALA A 56 -7.18 7.14 -7.54
CA ALA A 56 -8.11 6.00 -7.51
C ALA A 56 -7.44 4.62 -7.61
N VAL A 57 -6.28 4.55 -8.21
CA VAL A 57 -5.64 3.27 -8.57
C VAL A 57 -4.20 3.14 -8.06
N ALA A 58 -3.66 4.16 -7.39
CA ALA A 58 -2.30 4.10 -6.84
C ALA A 58 -2.19 4.76 -5.48
N ALA A 59 -1.53 4.08 -4.56
CA ALA A 59 -1.11 4.66 -3.29
C ALA A 59 -0.09 5.78 -3.55
N PRO A 60 -0.10 6.84 -2.74
CA PRO A 60 0.96 7.83 -2.77
C PRO A 60 2.31 7.21 -2.34
N TRP A 61 3.40 7.67 -2.94
CA TRP A 61 4.74 7.11 -2.73
C TRP A 61 5.25 7.06 -1.28
N PRO A 62 4.87 7.97 -0.37
CA PRO A 62 5.23 7.82 1.05
C PRO A 62 4.77 6.48 1.66
N MET A 63 3.66 5.89 1.20
CA MET A 63 3.14 4.63 1.72
C MET A 63 4.05 3.42 1.41
N PRO A 64 4.42 3.13 0.14
CA PRO A 64 5.35 2.03 -0.14
C PRO A 64 6.74 2.26 0.45
N VAL A 65 7.21 3.51 0.53
CA VAL A 65 8.47 3.81 1.22
C VAL A 65 8.39 3.44 2.69
N ALA A 66 7.33 3.85 3.40
CA ALA A 66 7.14 3.50 4.80
C ALA A 66 7.05 1.97 5.01
N ALA A 67 6.31 1.26 4.15
CA ALA A 67 6.20 -0.20 4.20
C ALA A 67 7.55 -0.89 3.99
N LEU A 68 8.34 -0.46 3.01
CA LEU A 68 9.67 -1.02 2.72
C LEU A 68 10.65 -0.76 3.87
N LEU A 69 10.68 0.46 4.40
CA LEU A 69 11.54 0.80 5.55
C LEU A 69 11.16 -0.02 6.78
N ALA A 70 9.87 -0.19 7.05
CA ALA A 70 9.38 -1.00 8.15
C ALA A 70 9.74 -2.48 7.96
N ALA A 71 9.40 -3.08 6.81
CA ALA A 71 9.64 -4.50 6.53
C ALA A 71 11.14 -4.84 6.42
N GLY A 72 11.98 -3.89 6.02
CA GLY A 72 13.43 -4.04 5.90
C GLY A 72 14.17 -4.05 7.25
N ARG A 73 13.54 -3.61 8.33
CA ARG A 73 14.17 -3.59 9.67
C ARG A 73 14.38 -5.01 10.18
N ARG A 74 15.55 -5.25 10.79
CA ARG A 74 15.80 -6.47 11.54
C ARG A 74 15.01 -6.39 12.84
N ALA A 75 14.11 -7.33 13.05
CA ALA A 75 13.36 -7.41 14.29
C ALA A 75 14.25 -8.01 15.39
N GLY A 76 14.64 -7.19 16.38
CA GLY A 76 15.06 -7.67 17.69
C GLY A 76 13.83 -8.23 18.47
N ARG A 77 14.07 -8.92 19.60
CA ARG A 77 13.01 -9.55 20.41
C ARG A 77 11.81 -8.66 20.74
N HIS A 78 12.02 -7.35 20.91
CA HIS A 78 10.98 -6.38 21.27
C HIS A 78 10.54 -5.45 20.12
N GLY A 79 11.06 -5.64 18.89
CA GLY A 79 10.83 -4.73 17.75
C GLY A 79 9.91 -5.25 16.65
N VAL A 80 9.23 -6.38 16.84
CA VAL A 80 8.46 -7.04 15.77
C VAL A 80 7.13 -6.35 15.49
N LEU A 81 6.48 -5.80 16.51
CA LEU A 81 5.13 -5.23 16.38
C LEU A 81 5.12 -3.96 15.53
N GLY A 82 6.10 -3.06 15.71
CA GLY A 82 6.15 -1.79 14.98
C GLY A 82 6.13 -1.95 13.46
N PRO A 83 7.07 -2.71 12.86
CA PRO A 83 7.07 -2.99 11.42
C PRO A 83 5.79 -3.66 10.92
N ALA A 84 5.24 -4.61 11.70
CA ALA A 84 4.03 -5.32 11.36
C ALA A 84 2.81 -4.39 11.35
N LEU A 85 2.68 -3.51 12.36
CA LEU A 85 1.63 -2.49 12.44
C LEU A 85 1.71 -1.49 11.29
N VAL A 86 2.92 -1.01 10.94
CA VAL A 86 3.10 -0.09 9.81
C VAL A 86 2.61 -0.75 8.52
N CYS A 87 3.03 -1.99 8.23
CA CYS A 87 2.62 -2.70 7.02
C CYS A 87 1.11 -2.98 7.00
N ALA A 88 0.53 -3.40 8.13
CA ALA A 88 -0.92 -3.62 8.24
C ALA A 88 -1.70 -2.31 8.04
N GLY A 89 -1.26 -1.23 8.68
CA GLY A 89 -1.87 0.10 8.56
C GLY A 89 -1.77 0.67 7.15
N VAL A 90 -0.61 0.56 6.50
CA VAL A 90 -0.42 0.99 5.11
C VAL A 90 -1.35 0.22 4.16
N GLY A 91 -1.42 -1.11 4.30
CA GLY A 91 -2.33 -1.92 3.48
C GLY A 91 -3.79 -1.55 3.70
N ALA A 92 -4.22 -1.37 4.96
CA ALA A 92 -5.57 -0.96 5.30
C ALA A 92 -5.90 0.46 4.78
N ALA A 93 -4.97 1.40 4.93
CA ALA A 93 -5.12 2.76 4.41
C ALA A 93 -5.23 2.80 2.88
N GLY A 94 -4.48 1.92 2.17
CA GLY A 94 -4.61 1.77 0.72
C GLY A 94 -6.00 1.30 0.30
N ILE A 95 -6.58 0.33 1.02
CA ILE A 95 -7.97 -0.13 0.79
C ILE A 95 -8.97 1.00 1.07
N ALA A 96 -8.80 1.70 2.20
CA ALA A 96 -9.67 2.83 2.54
C ALA A 96 -9.60 3.94 1.47
N GLY A 97 -8.41 4.24 0.95
CA GLY A 97 -8.21 5.19 -0.15
C GLY A 97 -9.03 4.85 -1.39
N ILE A 98 -9.06 3.56 -1.78
CA ILE A 98 -9.89 3.09 -2.90
C ILE A 98 -11.38 3.34 -2.63
N LEU A 99 -11.84 3.05 -1.40
CA LEU A 99 -13.25 3.16 -1.04
C LEU A 99 -13.78 4.60 -0.99
N ILE A 100 -12.91 5.57 -0.68
CA ILE A 100 -13.29 6.99 -0.62
C ILE A 100 -13.10 7.73 -1.94
N GLU A 101 -12.57 7.07 -2.97
CA GLU A 101 -12.28 7.68 -4.26
C GLU A 101 -13.47 7.53 -5.21
N PRO A 102 -14.15 8.62 -5.63
CA PRO A 102 -15.32 8.56 -6.51
C PRO A 102 -15.05 7.85 -7.84
N ASN A 103 -13.85 8.00 -8.40
CA ASN A 103 -13.49 7.36 -9.66
C ASN A 103 -13.49 5.83 -9.57
N THR A 104 -13.37 5.24 -8.38
CA THR A 104 -13.49 3.80 -8.16
C THR A 104 -14.86 3.27 -8.56
N TYR A 105 -15.91 4.05 -8.38
CA TYR A 105 -17.29 3.66 -8.69
C TYR A 105 -17.68 3.88 -10.15
N ASN A 106 -16.83 4.54 -10.94
CA ASN A 106 -17.05 4.76 -12.36
C ASN A 106 -16.31 3.73 -13.24
N ALA A 107 -16.42 2.45 -12.88
CA ALA A 107 -15.71 1.36 -13.55
C ALA A 107 -16.04 1.20 -15.06
N LYS A 108 -17.13 1.78 -15.54
CA LYS A 108 -17.50 1.76 -16.96
C LYS A 108 -16.54 2.57 -17.84
N SER A 109 -15.93 3.61 -17.27
CA SER A 109 -14.96 4.47 -17.97
C SER A 109 -13.52 3.95 -17.93
N TRP A 110 -13.26 2.84 -17.21
CA TRP A 110 -11.92 2.33 -17.04
C TRP A 110 -11.39 1.64 -18.29
N THR A 111 -10.18 2.01 -18.69
CA THR A 111 -9.43 1.25 -19.68
C THR A 111 -9.03 -0.12 -19.14
N PRO A 112 -8.62 -1.07 -20.00
CA PRO A 112 -8.05 -2.33 -19.54
C PRO A 112 -6.81 -2.16 -18.66
N ALA A 113 -6.02 -1.10 -18.87
CA ALA A 113 -4.85 -0.78 -18.06
C ALA A 113 -5.26 -0.31 -16.66
N THR A 114 -6.24 0.60 -16.56
CA THR A 114 -6.82 1.07 -15.29
C THR A 114 -7.41 -0.09 -14.50
N ARG A 115 -8.16 -0.99 -15.12
CA ARG A 115 -8.74 -2.17 -14.44
C ARG A 115 -7.65 -3.06 -13.83
N ARG A 116 -6.57 -3.34 -14.58
CA ARG A 116 -5.42 -4.10 -14.08
C ARG A 116 -4.74 -3.39 -12.93
N ALA A 117 -4.57 -2.08 -13.02
CA ALA A 117 -3.97 -1.28 -11.97
C ALA A 117 -4.79 -1.32 -10.66
N VAL A 118 -6.12 -1.19 -10.73
CA VAL A 118 -7.01 -1.32 -9.57
C VAL A 118 -6.89 -2.69 -8.92
N VAL A 119 -6.95 -3.77 -9.72
CA VAL A 119 -6.80 -5.13 -9.21
C VAL A 119 -5.44 -5.33 -8.54
N ALA A 120 -4.36 -4.89 -9.19
CA ALA A 120 -3.01 -4.97 -8.63
C ALA A 120 -2.90 -4.19 -7.31
N HIS A 121 -3.51 -3.00 -7.24
CA HIS A 121 -3.53 -2.19 -6.03
C HIS A 121 -4.27 -2.90 -4.89
N ILE A 122 -5.49 -3.35 -5.12
CA ILE A 122 -6.30 -4.07 -4.11
C ILE A 122 -5.55 -5.32 -3.63
N ALA A 123 -5.08 -6.15 -4.55
CA ALA A 123 -4.38 -7.39 -4.21
C ALA A 123 -3.12 -7.12 -3.38
N SER A 124 -2.33 -6.11 -3.75
CA SER A 124 -1.13 -5.75 -3.01
C SER A 124 -1.42 -5.16 -1.62
N CYS A 125 -2.48 -4.35 -1.48
CA CYS A 125 -2.93 -3.83 -0.19
C CYS A 125 -3.38 -4.96 0.75
N ILE A 126 -4.20 -5.90 0.26
CA ILE A 126 -4.66 -7.06 1.03
C ILE A 126 -3.47 -7.93 1.46
N THR A 127 -2.54 -8.19 0.54
CA THR A 127 -1.34 -8.99 0.81
C THR A 127 -0.47 -8.33 1.89
N LEU A 128 -0.26 -7.01 1.80
CA LEU A 128 0.54 -6.26 2.76
C LEU A 128 -0.12 -6.23 4.15
N ALA A 129 -1.43 -5.94 4.20
CA ALA A 129 -2.19 -5.95 5.44
C ALA A 129 -2.19 -7.33 6.09
N GLY A 130 -2.48 -8.38 5.32
CA GLY A 130 -2.48 -9.77 5.79
C GLY A 130 -1.13 -10.24 6.31
N ALA A 131 -0.04 -9.87 5.64
CA ALA A 131 1.32 -10.19 6.10
C ALA A 131 1.63 -9.49 7.43
N GLY A 132 1.25 -8.22 7.60
CA GLY A 132 1.39 -7.48 8.84
C GLY A 132 0.59 -8.11 9.98
N ILE A 133 -0.70 -8.39 9.78
CA ILE A 133 -1.59 -9.02 10.78
C ILE A 133 -1.06 -10.38 11.18
N ARG A 134 -0.68 -11.23 10.22
CA ARG A 134 -0.09 -12.54 10.50
C ARG A 134 1.15 -12.43 11.38
N ARG A 135 2.01 -11.47 11.10
CA ARG A 135 3.23 -11.25 11.87
C ARG A 135 2.95 -10.82 13.31
N MET A 136 1.95 -9.96 13.54
CA MET A 136 1.50 -9.59 14.89
C MET A 136 1.00 -10.82 15.68
N GLY A 137 0.19 -11.68 15.06
CA GLY A 137 -0.31 -12.89 15.70
C GLY A 137 0.78 -13.89 16.11
N HIS A 138 1.89 -13.96 15.35
CA HIS A 138 3.03 -14.78 15.74
C HIS A 138 3.83 -14.20 16.92
N ALA A 139 3.96 -12.88 16.98
CA ALA A 139 4.64 -12.22 18.10
C ALA A 139 3.90 -12.46 19.42
N HIS A 140 2.60 -12.31 19.42
CA HIS A 140 1.77 -12.52 20.62
C HIS A 140 1.85 -13.93 21.19
N LYS A 141 1.99 -14.96 20.32
CA LYS A 141 2.12 -16.36 20.78
C LYS A 141 3.47 -16.64 21.45
N ILE A 142 4.52 -15.92 21.09
CA ILE A 142 5.87 -16.09 21.67
C ILE A 142 5.95 -15.47 23.06
N ASP A 143 5.20 -14.38 23.30
CA ASP A 143 5.21 -13.68 24.58
C ASP A 143 4.28 -14.35 25.63
N ALA A 144 3.38 -15.24 25.18
CA ALA A 144 2.41 -15.95 26.03
C ALA A 144 2.85 -17.37 26.46
N GLY A 145 3.98 -17.87 25.98
CA GLY A 145 4.53 -19.19 26.32
C GLY A 145 5.89 -19.10 26.99
#